data_38ecfecd1caee4dd1fc0b4fb7b816b23
#
_entry.id   38ecfecd1caee4dd1fc0b4fb7b816b23
#
_cell.length_a   1.000
_cell.length_b   1.000
_cell.length_c   1.000
_cell.angle_alpha   90.00
_cell.angle_beta   90.00
_cell.angle_gamma   90.00
#
_symmetry.space_group_name_H-M   'P 1'
#
loop_
_entity.id
_entity.type
_entity.pdbx_description
1 polymer ?
#
loop_
_entity_poly.entity_id
_entity_poly.type
_entity_poly.pdbx_seq_one_letter_code
_entity_poly.pdbx_strand_id
1 'polypeptide(L)'
;MKKIVECRWGGKREFAGRKKTCKNKVPFNRRINENILNILKEYARKNNITETEALESAILLQSNIENMRKGEKMKVAMPSANGKLCGHFGHCEDFTFAEIDLENKEIKNIETKVPEDGISCQSANWIAEQGVNVVFAGGMGGRPLEIFARNGVQVIAGCPELEVKELLNAYMEQVLVSGGNACGGEHHHCHGHGHHEGHCHH
;
A
#
# COMPACT_ATOMS: atom_id res chain seq x y z
N MET A 1 27.49 61.55 -24.31
CA MET A 1 26.77 61.01 -23.16
C MET A 1 26.26 59.60 -23.51
N LYS A 2 26.94 58.56 -23.03
CA LYS A 2 26.54 57.17 -23.27
C LYS A 2 25.57 56.77 -22.15
N LYS A 3 24.32 56.41 -22.50
CA LYS A 3 23.35 55.82 -21.55
C LYS A 3 23.80 54.38 -21.23
N ILE A 4 24.12 54.17 -19.95
CA ILE A 4 24.36 52.86 -19.37
C ILE A 4 22.98 52.19 -19.24
N VAL A 5 22.74 51.10 -19.97
CA VAL A 5 21.58 50.25 -19.84
C VAL A 5 21.87 49.28 -18.69
N GLU A 6 21.27 49.53 -17.51
CA GLU A 6 21.29 48.58 -16.42
C GLU A 6 20.51 47.32 -16.81
N CYS A 7 21.21 46.22 -17.02
CA CYS A 7 20.60 44.91 -17.11
C CYS A 7 20.08 44.49 -15.73
N ARG A 8 18.79 44.69 -15.47
CA ARG A 8 18.08 44.14 -14.32
C ARG A 8 17.94 42.62 -14.49
N TRP A 9 18.90 41.89 -14.00
CA TRP A 9 18.79 40.44 -13.83
C TRP A 9 18.00 40.15 -12.54
N GLY A 10 16.89 39.39 -12.64
CA GLY A 10 16.29 38.68 -11.49
C GLY A 10 15.18 39.40 -10.76
N GLY A 11 14.11 39.82 -11.46
CA GLY A 11 12.83 40.04 -10.78
C GLY A 11 12.34 38.76 -10.12
N LYS A 12 12.08 38.78 -8.81
CA LYS A 12 11.38 37.70 -8.11
C LYS A 12 10.06 37.44 -8.84
N ARG A 13 9.95 36.29 -9.53
CA ARG A 13 8.67 35.85 -10.10
C ARG A 13 7.84 35.36 -8.92
N GLU A 14 6.74 36.05 -8.62
CA GLU A 14 5.68 35.48 -7.77
C GLU A 14 5.26 34.15 -8.40
N PHE A 15 5.26 33.07 -7.63
CA PHE A 15 5.00 31.70 -8.02
C PHE A 15 6.15 30.89 -8.69
N ALA A 16 7.40 31.35 -8.73
CA ALA A 16 8.54 30.57 -9.15
C ALA A 16 9.07 29.67 -8.03
N GLY A 17 8.26 28.74 -7.56
CA GLY A 17 8.62 27.71 -6.60
C GLY A 17 7.81 26.46 -6.83
N ARG A 18 8.44 25.29 -6.74
CA ARG A 18 7.75 24.00 -6.76
C ARG A 18 6.66 24.03 -5.68
N LYS A 19 5.39 23.84 -6.06
CA LYS A 19 4.27 23.75 -5.11
C LYS A 19 4.61 22.68 -4.07
N LYS A 20 4.56 23.03 -2.78
CA LYS A 20 4.72 22.07 -1.69
C LYS A 20 3.52 21.13 -1.70
N THR A 21 3.66 19.97 -2.32
CA THR A 21 2.59 18.98 -2.46
C THR A 21 2.38 18.12 -1.22
N CYS A 22 3.32 18.16 -0.26
CA CYS A 22 3.22 17.40 0.99
C CYS A 22 3.62 18.29 2.18
N LYS A 23 2.68 18.50 3.11
CA LYS A 23 2.87 19.35 4.31
C LYS A 23 3.90 18.79 5.30
N ASN A 24 4.18 17.49 5.27
CA ASN A 24 5.00 16.80 6.27
C ASN A 24 6.36 16.32 5.75
N LYS A 25 6.75 16.67 4.52
CA LYS A 25 8.06 16.28 3.99
C LYS A 25 9.12 17.32 4.37
N VAL A 26 10.16 16.86 5.06
CA VAL A 26 11.34 17.67 5.41
C VAL A 26 12.53 17.26 4.54
N PRO A 27 13.46 18.17 4.19
CA PRO A 27 14.65 17.81 3.46
C PRO A 27 15.51 16.83 4.27
N PHE A 28 15.85 15.69 3.67
CA PHE A 28 16.75 14.71 4.26
C PHE A 28 18.05 14.69 3.46
N ASN A 29 19.12 15.20 4.04
CA ASN A 29 20.43 15.24 3.40
C ASN A 29 21.42 14.38 4.20
N ARG A 30 21.66 13.17 3.75
CA ARG A 30 22.60 12.20 4.34
C ARG A 30 23.43 11.54 3.26
N ARG A 31 24.65 11.11 3.61
CA ARG A 31 25.49 10.29 2.75
C ARG A 31 25.06 8.82 2.90
N ILE A 32 24.88 8.14 1.79
CA ILE A 32 24.53 6.72 1.72
C ILE A 32 25.66 5.97 0.99
N ASN A 33 25.87 4.73 1.34
CA ASN A 33 26.83 3.85 0.65
C ASN A 33 26.38 3.67 -0.82
N GLU A 34 27.35 3.70 -1.74
CA GLU A 34 27.08 3.64 -3.20
C GLU A 34 26.36 2.34 -3.60
N ASN A 35 26.74 1.21 -3.01
CA ASN A 35 26.09 -0.07 -3.30
C ASN A 35 24.61 -0.05 -2.89
N ILE A 36 24.32 0.51 -1.70
CA ILE A 36 22.94 0.65 -1.21
C ILE A 36 22.16 1.61 -2.09
N LEU A 37 22.77 2.70 -2.54
CA LEU A 37 22.14 3.65 -3.45
C LEU A 37 21.79 2.99 -4.80
N ASN A 38 22.66 2.13 -5.32
CA ASN A 38 22.39 1.41 -6.56
C ASN A 38 21.24 0.41 -6.41
N ILE A 39 21.19 -0.33 -5.31
CA ILE A 39 20.07 -1.22 -4.97
C ILE A 39 18.76 -0.43 -4.88
N LEU A 40 18.78 0.72 -4.19
CA LEU A 40 17.61 1.58 -4.04
C LEU A 40 17.09 2.09 -5.40
N LYS A 41 17.99 2.54 -6.28
CA LYS A 41 17.64 3.00 -7.63
C LYS A 41 17.04 1.88 -8.48
N GLU A 42 17.62 0.70 -8.42
CA GLU A 42 17.13 -0.46 -9.16
C GLU A 42 15.73 -0.88 -8.67
N TYR A 43 15.54 -0.94 -7.36
CA TYR A 43 14.25 -1.25 -6.74
C TYR A 43 13.18 -0.19 -7.11
N ALA A 44 13.51 1.08 -7.02
CA ALA A 44 12.61 2.18 -7.37
C ALA A 44 12.19 2.11 -8.85
N ARG A 45 13.13 1.86 -9.75
CA ARG A 45 12.86 1.69 -11.19
C ARG A 45 11.98 0.47 -11.48
N LYS A 46 12.27 -0.67 -10.84
CA LYS A 46 11.49 -1.92 -11.02
C LYS A 46 10.04 -1.76 -10.59
N ASN A 47 9.79 -0.99 -9.54
CA ASN A 47 8.46 -0.80 -8.96
C ASN A 47 7.79 0.50 -9.41
N ASN A 48 8.41 1.26 -10.32
CA ASN A 48 7.89 2.54 -10.85
C ASN A 48 7.56 3.58 -9.76
N ILE A 49 8.40 3.65 -8.72
CA ILE A 49 8.30 4.59 -7.60
C ILE A 49 9.56 5.46 -7.53
N THR A 50 9.53 6.55 -6.77
CA THR A 50 10.70 7.39 -6.56
C THR A 50 11.67 6.75 -5.56
N GLU A 51 12.96 7.14 -5.62
CA GLU A 51 13.98 6.70 -4.65
C GLU A 51 13.59 7.05 -3.20
N THR A 52 12.93 8.19 -3.02
CA THR A 52 12.45 8.63 -1.70
C THR A 52 11.33 7.73 -1.19
N GLU A 53 10.35 7.41 -2.03
CA GLU A 53 9.25 6.49 -1.67
C GLU A 53 9.78 5.08 -1.39
N ALA A 54 10.76 4.61 -2.16
CA ALA A 54 11.42 3.34 -1.92
C ALA A 54 12.13 3.30 -0.55
N LEU A 55 12.84 4.38 -0.21
CA LEU A 55 13.53 4.52 1.08
C LEU A 55 12.54 4.63 2.25
N GLU A 56 11.51 5.46 2.12
CA GLU A 56 10.44 5.59 3.13
C GLU A 56 9.78 4.23 3.40
N SER A 57 9.43 3.49 2.34
CA SER A 57 8.84 2.15 2.46
C SER A 57 9.78 1.15 3.15
N ALA A 58 11.07 1.17 2.82
CA ALA A 58 12.05 0.28 3.44
C ALA A 58 12.21 0.58 4.94
N ILE A 59 12.24 1.85 5.34
CA ILE A 59 12.33 2.26 6.75
C ILE A 59 11.07 1.83 7.51
N LEU A 60 9.89 2.03 6.94
CA LEU A 60 8.62 1.63 7.57
C LEU A 60 8.53 0.11 7.72
N LEU A 61 8.94 -0.65 6.70
CA LEU A 61 9.02 -2.11 6.80
C LEU A 61 9.99 -2.56 7.90
N GLN A 62 11.16 -1.94 7.98
CA GLN A 62 12.13 -2.26 9.04
C GLN A 62 11.58 -1.95 10.43
N SER A 63 10.90 -0.81 10.59
CA SER A 63 10.25 -0.45 11.86
C SER A 63 9.18 -1.47 12.24
N ASN A 64 8.36 -1.92 11.30
CA ASN A 64 7.36 -2.95 11.54
C ASN A 64 8.01 -4.28 11.95
N ILE A 65 9.11 -4.69 11.29
CA ILE A 65 9.86 -5.90 11.65
C ILE A 65 10.45 -5.79 13.07
N GLU A 66 10.95 -4.62 13.46
CA GLU A 66 11.47 -4.39 14.82
C GLU A 66 10.37 -4.44 15.87
N ASN A 67 9.19 -3.87 15.56
CA ASN A 67 8.02 -3.94 16.44
C ASN A 67 7.54 -5.39 16.60
N MET A 68 7.54 -6.17 15.51
CA MET A 68 7.27 -7.62 15.56
C MET A 68 8.25 -8.37 16.50
N ARG A 69 9.54 -7.98 16.51
CA ARG A 69 10.55 -8.61 17.37
C ARG A 69 10.44 -8.23 18.85
N LYS A 70 9.75 -7.12 19.16
CA LYS A 70 9.56 -6.62 20.54
C LYS A 70 8.32 -7.18 21.24
N GLY A 71 7.62 -8.16 20.64
CA GLY A 71 6.39 -8.70 21.20
C GLY A 71 5.20 -7.73 21.14
N GLU A 72 5.30 -6.67 20.32
CA GLU A 72 4.17 -5.76 20.10
C GLU A 72 3.06 -6.45 19.27
N LYS A 73 1.82 -6.11 19.60
CA LYS A 73 0.65 -6.59 18.87
C LYS A 73 0.72 -6.16 17.42
N MET A 74 0.60 -7.08 16.50
CA MET A 74 0.56 -6.82 15.08
C MET A 74 -0.88 -6.82 14.59
N LYS A 75 -1.27 -5.81 13.83
CA LYS A 75 -2.58 -5.72 13.19
C LYS A 75 -2.49 -6.18 11.75
N VAL A 76 -3.28 -7.18 11.42
CA VAL A 76 -3.37 -7.80 10.09
C VAL A 76 -4.74 -7.49 9.50
N ALA A 77 -4.81 -7.22 8.20
CA ALA A 77 -6.08 -7.13 7.49
C ALA A 77 -6.11 -8.06 6.27
N MET A 78 -7.30 -8.49 5.90
CA MET A 78 -7.48 -9.32 4.72
C MET A 78 -8.89 -9.13 4.14
N PRO A 79 -9.03 -9.13 2.80
CA PRO A 79 -10.33 -9.19 2.15
C PRO A 79 -10.97 -10.54 2.44
N SER A 80 -12.20 -10.55 2.90
CA SER A 80 -12.89 -11.75 3.30
C SER A 80 -14.30 -11.86 2.70
N ALA A 81 -14.75 -13.09 2.59
CA ALA A 81 -16.10 -13.46 2.24
C ALA A 81 -16.45 -14.74 3.00
N ASN A 82 -17.55 -14.74 3.75
CA ASN A 82 -17.98 -15.89 4.54
C ASN A 82 -16.90 -16.46 5.49
N GLY A 83 -16.05 -15.60 6.05
CA GLY A 83 -14.99 -15.99 6.99
C GLY A 83 -13.73 -16.59 6.36
N LYS A 84 -13.62 -16.58 5.02
CA LYS A 84 -12.45 -17.04 4.27
C LYS A 84 -11.79 -15.88 3.55
N LEU A 85 -10.49 -16.02 3.25
CA LEU A 85 -9.78 -15.07 2.40
C LEU A 85 -10.42 -15.06 1.01
N CYS A 86 -10.70 -13.87 0.52
CA CYS A 86 -11.19 -13.69 -0.85
C CYS A 86 -10.03 -13.70 -1.86
N GLY A 87 -10.22 -14.40 -2.99
CA GLY A 87 -9.22 -14.53 -4.04
C GLY A 87 -8.80 -13.22 -4.68
N HIS A 88 -9.66 -12.16 -4.64
CA HIS A 88 -9.39 -10.85 -5.22
C HIS A 88 -9.71 -9.73 -4.25
N PHE A 89 -8.77 -8.81 -4.05
CA PHE A 89 -8.88 -7.71 -3.10
C PHE A 89 -10.11 -6.80 -3.31
N GLY A 90 -10.52 -6.58 -4.54
CA GLY A 90 -11.64 -5.69 -4.88
C GLY A 90 -13.02 -6.37 -5.02
N HIS A 91 -13.11 -7.68 -4.79
CA HIS A 91 -14.35 -8.45 -4.97
C HIS A 91 -14.73 -9.24 -3.70
N CYS A 92 -14.36 -8.73 -2.53
CA CYS A 92 -14.72 -9.32 -1.25
C CYS A 92 -16.07 -8.77 -0.74
N GLU A 93 -16.62 -9.39 0.29
CA GLU A 93 -17.84 -8.94 0.96
C GLU A 93 -17.51 -7.97 2.10
N ASP A 94 -16.38 -8.20 2.74
CA ASP A 94 -15.89 -7.45 3.90
C ASP A 94 -14.36 -7.49 4.01
N PHE A 95 -13.84 -6.79 5.01
CA PHE A 95 -12.44 -6.88 5.43
C PHE A 95 -12.36 -7.37 6.86
N THR A 96 -11.66 -8.46 7.07
CA THR A 96 -11.35 -8.96 8.41
C THR A 96 -10.06 -8.36 8.91
N PHE A 97 -10.11 -7.79 10.11
CA PHE A 97 -8.95 -7.28 10.85
C PHE A 97 -8.68 -8.21 12.03
N ALA A 98 -7.43 -8.55 12.24
CA ALA A 98 -7.00 -9.36 13.37
C ALA A 98 -5.83 -8.70 14.10
N GLU A 99 -5.84 -8.76 15.42
CA GLU A 99 -4.69 -8.45 16.26
C GLU A 99 -4.04 -9.76 16.68
N ILE A 100 -2.78 -9.95 16.31
CA ILE A 100 -2.00 -11.14 16.63
C ILE A 100 -0.79 -10.78 17.49
N ASP A 101 -0.44 -11.72 18.35
CA ASP A 101 0.76 -11.71 19.17
C ASP A 101 1.70 -12.78 18.62
N LEU A 102 2.78 -12.34 17.97
CA LEU A 102 3.73 -13.24 17.33
C LEU A 102 4.61 -14.01 18.33
N GLU A 103 4.82 -13.43 19.52
CA GLU A 103 5.65 -14.04 20.56
C GLU A 103 4.92 -15.22 21.19
N ASN A 104 3.65 -15.00 21.56
CA ASN A 104 2.80 -16.02 22.18
C ASN A 104 2.05 -16.88 21.14
N LYS A 105 2.13 -16.54 19.85
CA LYS A 105 1.37 -17.17 18.75
C LYS A 105 -0.12 -17.20 19.03
N GLU A 106 -0.65 -16.08 19.51
CA GLU A 106 -2.06 -15.94 19.86
C GLU A 106 -2.77 -14.90 19.00
N ILE A 107 -4.00 -15.23 18.63
CA ILE A 107 -4.93 -14.28 18.02
C ILE A 107 -5.69 -13.60 19.15
N LYS A 108 -5.46 -12.31 19.37
CA LYS A 108 -6.07 -11.54 20.47
C LYS A 108 -7.47 -11.04 20.13
N ASN A 109 -7.67 -10.60 18.88
CA ASN A 109 -8.95 -10.06 18.42
C ASN A 109 -9.14 -10.36 16.92
N ILE A 110 -10.39 -10.58 16.52
CA ILE A 110 -10.79 -10.64 15.11
C ILE A 110 -12.07 -9.82 14.98
N GLU A 111 -12.07 -8.85 14.09
CA GLU A 111 -13.22 -8.02 13.75
C GLU A 111 -13.40 -7.91 12.25
N THR A 112 -14.64 -7.84 11.81
CA THR A 112 -14.98 -7.68 10.39
C THR A 112 -15.62 -6.32 10.17
N LYS A 113 -15.17 -5.60 9.14
CA LYS A 113 -15.64 -4.25 8.82
C LYS A 113 -15.84 -4.09 7.31
N VAL A 114 -16.80 -3.27 6.96
CA VAL A 114 -17.04 -2.84 5.58
C VAL A 114 -16.86 -1.33 5.53
N PRO A 115 -16.12 -0.78 4.52
CA PRO A 115 -16.02 0.66 4.32
C PRO A 115 -17.40 1.27 4.03
N GLU A 116 -17.68 2.46 4.55
CA GLU A 116 -18.95 3.18 4.30
C GLU A 116 -19.18 3.46 2.81
N ASP A 117 -18.12 3.74 2.07
CA ASP A 117 -18.14 4.00 0.62
C ASP A 117 -18.20 2.71 -0.24
N GLY A 118 -18.38 1.56 0.40
CA GLY A 118 -18.36 0.25 -0.26
C GLY A 118 -16.96 -0.25 -0.58
N ILE A 119 -16.89 -1.50 -1.04
CA ILE A 119 -15.63 -2.18 -1.33
C ILE A 119 -15.16 -1.83 -2.75
N SER A 120 -13.92 -1.34 -2.84
CA SER A 120 -13.28 -0.98 -4.10
C SER A 120 -11.75 -1.06 -3.97
N CYS A 121 -11.05 -0.79 -5.08
CA CYS A 121 -9.58 -0.64 -5.04
C CYS A 121 -9.12 0.54 -4.15
N GLN A 122 -10.01 1.49 -3.81
CA GLN A 122 -9.72 2.61 -2.92
C GLN A 122 -9.78 2.23 -1.44
N SER A 123 -10.38 1.10 -1.10
CA SER A 123 -10.42 0.56 0.27
C SER A 123 -9.02 0.35 0.88
N ALA A 124 -7.97 0.30 0.05
CA ALA A 124 -6.58 0.22 0.50
C ALA A 124 -6.17 1.42 1.37
N ASN A 125 -6.64 2.65 1.05
CA ASN A 125 -6.38 3.83 1.88
C ASN A 125 -7.06 3.69 3.24
N TRP A 126 -8.34 3.32 3.23
CA TRP A 126 -9.12 3.13 4.45
C TRP A 126 -8.53 2.04 5.35
N ILE A 127 -8.05 0.92 4.76
CA ILE A 127 -7.36 -0.13 5.54
C ILE A 127 -6.06 0.40 6.14
N ALA A 128 -5.25 1.13 5.37
CA ALA A 128 -4.01 1.71 5.88
C ALA A 128 -4.23 2.69 7.03
N GLU A 129 -5.31 3.48 6.99
CA GLU A 129 -5.72 4.40 8.05
C GLU A 129 -6.12 3.68 9.36
N GLN A 130 -6.49 2.39 9.27
CA GLN A 130 -6.78 1.57 10.46
C GLN A 130 -5.51 1.15 11.23
N GLY A 131 -4.31 1.54 10.78
CA GLY A 131 -3.04 1.22 11.43
C GLY A 131 -2.64 -0.25 11.27
N VAL A 132 -2.92 -0.82 10.11
CA VAL A 132 -2.57 -2.20 9.76
C VAL A 132 -1.09 -2.30 9.43
N ASN A 133 -0.42 -3.35 9.91
CA ASN A 133 0.98 -3.65 9.63
C ASN A 133 1.14 -4.53 8.39
N VAL A 134 0.25 -5.51 8.24
CA VAL A 134 0.31 -6.52 7.17
C VAL A 134 -1.07 -6.73 6.55
N VAL A 135 -1.11 -6.89 5.23
CA VAL A 135 -2.31 -7.27 4.48
C VAL A 135 -2.07 -8.60 3.77
N PHE A 136 -2.95 -9.57 4.00
CA PHE A 136 -2.99 -10.80 3.21
C PHE A 136 -3.96 -10.62 2.05
N ALA A 137 -3.61 -11.16 0.88
CA ALA A 137 -4.48 -11.16 -0.29
C ALA A 137 -4.22 -12.40 -1.18
N GLY A 138 -5.24 -12.90 -1.83
CA GLY A 138 -5.08 -13.88 -2.89
C GLY A 138 -4.45 -13.21 -4.12
N GLY A 139 -5.16 -12.27 -4.73
CA GLY A 139 -4.67 -11.41 -5.81
C GLY A 139 -4.96 -9.95 -5.51
N MET A 140 -4.01 -9.08 -5.89
CA MET A 140 -4.14 -7.63 -5.69
C MET A 140 -3.62 -6.87 -6.91
N GLY A 141 -4.40 -5.91 -7.38
CA GLY A 141 -4.00 -5.02 -8.47
C GLY A 141 -2.86 -4.06 -8.07
N GLY A 142 -2.19 -3.47 -9.06
CA GLY A 142 -1.05 -2.59 -8.83
C GLY A 142 -1.39 -1.36 -7.98
N ARG A 143 -2.57 -0.76 -8.19
CA ARG A 143 -2.97 0.47 -7.46
C ARG A 143 -3.10 0.27 -5.94
N PRO A 144 -3.80 -0.75 -5.41
CA PRO A 144 -3.77 -1.06 -3.98
C PRO A 144 -2.37 -1.35 -3.44
N LEU A 145 -1.53 -2.07 -4.19
CA LEU A 145 -0.14 -2.34 -3.80
C LEU A 145 0.66 -1.07 -3.60
N GLU A 146 0.54 -0.09 -4.52
CA GLU A 146 1.20 1.21 -4.38
C GLU A 146 0.72 1.97 -3.15
N ILE A 147 -0.58 1.92 -2.86
CA ILE A 147 -1.16 2.60 -1.68
C ILE A 147 -0.59 1.99 -0.40
N PHE A 148 -0.57 0.68 -0.27
CA PHE A 148 -0.01 0.00 0.90
C PHE A 148 1.50 0.26 1.04
N ALA A 149 2.25 0.19 -0.05
CA ALA A 149 3.68 0.50 -0.04
C ALA A 149 3.97 1.93 0.43
N ARG A 150 3.18 2.93 0.00
CA ARG A 150 3.30 4.33 0.43
C ARG A 150 3.01 4.53 1.92
N ASN A 151 2.13 3.71 2.48
CA ASN A 151 1.77 3.76 3.89
C ASN A 151 2.61 2.81 4.76
N GLY A 152 3.61 2.13 4.19
CA GLY A 152 4.49 1.20 4.91
C GLY A 152 3.79 -0.08 5.38
N VAL A 153 2.67 -0.44 4.75
CA VAL A 153 1.94 -1.67 5.01
C VAL A 153 2.53 -2.79 4.16
N GLN A 154 2.94 -3.86 4.80
CA GLN A 154 3.43 -5.05 4.08
C GLN A 154 2.26 -5.79 3.43
N VAL A 155 2.42 -6.19 2.16
CA VAL A 155 1.42 -7.02 1.47
C VAL A 155 1.99 -8.41 1.20
N ILE A 156 1.25 -9.44 1.60
CA ILE A 156 1.53 -10.83 1.27
C ILE A 156 0.44 -11.28 0.29
N ALA A 157 0.78 -11.24 -0.99
CA ALA A 157 -0.12 -11.63 -2.08
C ALA A 157 0.09 -13.09 -2.48
N GLY A 158 -0.92 -13.68 -3.12
CA GLY A 158 -0.88 -15.09 -3.51
C GLY A 158 -1.19 -16.05 -2.36
N CYS A 159 -1.85 -15.56 -1.31
CA CYS A 159 -2.32 -16.41 -0.22
C CYS A 159 -3.46 -17.32 -0.70
N PRO A 160 -3.52 -18.56 -0.23
CA PRO A 160 -4.61 -19.48 -0.55
C PRO A 160 -5.93 -19.04 0.13
N GLU A 161 -7.05 -19.38 -0.47
CA GLU A 161 -8.41 -19.10 0.04
C GLU A 161 -8.76 -20.01 1.23
N LEU A 162 -8.07 -19.81 2.34
CA LEU A 162 -8.28 -20.53 3.59
C LEU A 162 -9.18 -19.74 4.54
N GLU A 163 -9.61 -20.38 5.61
CA GLU A 163 -10.25 -19.67 6.72
C GLU A 163 -9.30 -18.66 7.35
N VAL A 164 -9.84 -17.52 7.78
CA VAL A 164 -9.08 -16.44 8.40
C VAL A 164 -8.15 -16.94 9.52
N LYS A 165 -8.68 -17.80 10.40
CA LYS A 165 -7.90 -18.35 11.52
C LYS A 165 -6.77 -19.26 11.06
N GLU A 166 -7.00 -20.08 10.06
CA GLU A 166 -5.98 -20.98 9.50
C GLU A 166 -4.84 -20.18 8.87
N LEU A 167 -5.19 -19.12 8.13
CA LEU A 167 -4.22 -18.22 7.51
C LEU A 167 -3.35 -17.50 8.54
N LEU A 168 -3.97 -17.00 9.60
CA LEU A 168 -3.28 -16.32 10.70
C LEU A 168 -2.33 -17.29 11.44
N ASN A 169 -2.78 -18.51 11.71
CA ASN A 169 -1.96 -19.53 12.33
C ASN A 169 -0.77 -19.92 11.45
N ALA A 170 -1.01 -20.17 10.15
CA ALA A 170 0.07 -20.48 9.21
C ALA A 170 1.10 -19.35 9.12
N TYR A 171 0.68 -18.11 9.22
CA TYR A 171 1.57 -16.97 9.25
C TYR A 171 2.40 -16.91 10.54
N MET A 172 1.79 -17.09 11.70
CA MET A 172 2.49 -17.13 13.00
C MET A 172 3.46 -18.29 13.12
N GLU A 173 3.18 -19.41 12.46
CA GLU A 173 4.05 -20.58 12.39
C GLU A 173 5.13 -20.45 11.30
N GLN A 174 5.11 -19.37 10.50
CA GLN A 174 6.02 -19.14 9.38
C GLN A 174 5.95 -20.20 8.27
N VAL A 175 4.83 -20.89 8.15
CA VAL A 175 4.58 -21.91 7.11
C VAL A 175 3.67 -21.42 5.99
N LEU A 176 3.25 -20.15 6.04
CA LEU A 176 2.42 -19.55 5.00
C LEU A 176 3.20 -19.47 3.68
N VAL A 177 2.77 -20.26 2.71
CA VAL A 177 3.33 -20.25 1.36
C VAL A 177 2.49 -19.32 0.49
N SER A 178 3.09 -18.25 -0.01
CA SER A 178 2.46 -17.35 -0.98
C SER A 178 2.83 -17.77 -2.41
N GLY A 179 1.83 -17.93 -3.27
CA GLY A 179 2.02 -18.36 -4.66
C GLY A 179 2.46 -17.25 -5.63
N GLY A 180 2.77 -16.05 -5.12
CA GLY A 180 2.99 -14.86 -5.93
C GLY A 180 1.69 -14.14 -6.31
N ASN A 181 1.78 -12.88 -6.72
CA ASN A 181 0.59 -12.08 -7.06
C ASN A 181 0.01 -12.48 -8.42
N ALA A 182 -1.12 -13.17 -8.44
CA ALA A 182 -1.79 -13.62 -9.66
C ALA A 182 -2.36 -12.48 -10.54
N CYS A 183 -2.49 -11.25 -10.00
CA CYS A 183 -3.04 -10.09 -10.70
C CYS A 183 -1.97 -9.22 -11.41
N GLY A 184 -0.76 -9.71 -11.59
CA GLY A 184 0.38 -8.98 -12.20
C GLY A 184 0.40 -8.93 -13.73
N GLY A 185 -0.65 -9.31 -14.44
CA GLY A 185 -0.74 -9.30 -15.89
C GLY A 185 -1.86 -8.39 -16.39
N GLU A 186 -1.50 -7.35 -17.15
CA GLU A 186 -2.28 -6.50 -18.03
C GLU A 186 -3.47 -5.72 -17.43
N HIS A 187 -3.51 -4.45 -17.82
CA HIS A 187 -4.52 -3.45 -17.49
C HIS A 187 -5.95 -3.92 -17.80
N HIS A 188 -6.63 -4.51 -16.85
CA HIS A 188 -8.07 -4.62 -16.92
C HIS A 188 -8.71 -3.30 -16.48
N HIS A 189 -9.11 -2.49 -17.46
CA HIS A 189 -10.02 -1.39 -17.25
C HIS A 189 -11.30 -1.93 -16.60
N CYS A 190 -11.54 -1.53 -15.36
CA CYS A 190 -12.84 -1.70 -14.73
C CYS A 190 -13.85 -0.80 -15.50
N HIS A 191 -14.52 -1.35 -16.49
CA HIS A 191 -15.66 -0.69 -17.09
C HIS A 191 -16.82 -0.73 -16.10
N GLY A 192 -17.13 0.44 -15.53
CA GLY A 192 -18.37 0.64 -14.81
C GLY A 192 -19.53 0.43 -15.78
N HIS A 193 -20.36 -0.57 -15.52
CA HIS A 193 -21.63 -0.74 -16.20
C HIS A 193 -22.57 0.40 -15.76
N GLY A 194 -22.61 1.47 -16.56
CA GLY A 194 -23.71 2.41 -16.54
C GLY A 194 -24.92 1.77 -17.19
N HIS A 195 -25.97 1.53 -16.44
CA HIS A 195 -27.28 1.21 -16.97
C HIS A 195 -27.78 2.41 -17.77
N HIS A 196 -27.84 2.30 -19.09
CA HIS A 196 -28.70 3.11 -19.93
C HIS A 196 -29.89 2.28 -20.35
N GLU A 197 -31.00 2.48 -19.68
CA GLU A 197 -32.32 2.19 -20.25
C GLU A 197 -32.58 3.18 -21.39
N GLY A 198 -32.55 2.72 -22.61
CA GLY A 198 -32.93 3.43 -23.80
C GLY A 198 -34.07 2.71 -24.46
N HIS A 199 -35.30 3.22 -24.23
CA HIS A 199 -36.46 2.89 -25.05
C HIS A 199 -36.21 3.31 -26.50
N CYS A 200 -36.31 2.37 -27.41
CA CYS A 200 -36.59 2.65 -28.85
C CYS A 200 -37.95 2.11 -29.20
N HIS A 201 -38.89 3.03 -29.40
CA HIS A 201 -40.07 2.81 -30.21
C HIS A 201 -39.67 2.91 -31.70
N HIS A 202 -39.96 1.95 -32.48
CA HIS A 202 -40.67 1.82 -33.78
C HIS A 202 -40.42 0.45 -34.35
#